data_7f2c48cbb673f797cb795350e540b30f
#
_entry.id   7f2c48cbb673f797cb795350e540b30f
#
_cell.length_a   1.000
_cell.length_b   1.000
_cell.length_c   1.000
_cell.angle_alpha   90.00
_cell.angle_beta   90.00
_cell.angle_gamma   90.00
#
_symmetry.space_group_name_H-M   'P 1'
#
loop_
_entity.id
_entity.type
_entity.pdbx_description
1 polymer ?
#
loop_
_entity_poly.entity_id
_entity_poly.type
_entity_poly.pdbx_seq_one_letter_code
_entity_poly.pdbx_strand_id
1 'polypeptide(L)'
;MGIGIGMVGLGAFGGGFVDLFKSHPLVDRIAFCDMEKDRVRKFAASEFMAEKFHPRDAYYSLDDICKSDLDALVVITQPWLHAPQCIQAMESGKHVFSAVPVSSVPDGDEVLDWCDKIINQVKKTGKNYMLGETTFYHPEVMFMRRQAAL
;
A
#
# COMPACT_ATOMS: atom_id res chain seq x y z
N MET A 1 16.06 -13.60 4.03
CA MET A 1 14.60 -13.74 4.20
C MET A 1 14.01 -12.47 3.65
N GLY A 2 13.25 -12.54 2.59
CA GLY A 2 12.59 -11.40 1.99
C GLY A 2 11.23 -11.14 2.64
N ILE A 3 10.52 -10.13 2.16
CA ILE A 3 9.24 -9.67 2.69
C ILE A 3 8.09 -10.08 1.77
N GLY A 4 6.94 -10.41 2.38
CA GLY A 4 5.68 -10.63 1.70
C GLY A 4 4.85 -9.35 1.64
N ILE A 5 4.46 -8.93 0.44
CA ILE A 5 3.68 -7.70 0.20
C ILE A 5 2.32 -8.04 -0.39
N GLY A 6 1.26 -7.43 0.17
CA GLY A 6 -0.08 -7.45 -0.40
C GLY A 6 -0.43 -6.14 -1.09
N MET A 7 -0.80 -6.22 -2.37
CA MET A 7 -1.28 -5.09 -3.15
C MET A 7 -2.80 -4.97 -2.99
N VAL A 8 -3.26 -3.89 -2.37
CA VAL A 8 -4.69 -3.60 -2.15
C VAL A 8 -5.12 -2.46 -3.08
N GLY A 9 -5.94 -2.79 -4.06
CA GLY A 9 -6.33 -1.91 -5.15
C GLY A 9 -5.43 -2.09 -6.39
N LEU A 10 -5.99 -2.72 -7.42
CA LEU A 10 -5.33 -3.06 -8.68
C LEU A 10 -5.90 -2.24 -9.86
N GLY A 11 -6.35 -1.02 -9.57
CA GLY A 11 -6.75 -0.05 -10.58
C GLY A 11 -5.56 0.41 -11.45
N ALA A 12 -5.77 1.38 -12.34
CA ALA A 12 -4.74 1.86 -13.25
C ALA A 12 -3.46 2.31 -12.50
N PHE A 13 -3.60 3.05 -11.40
CA PHE A 13 -2.48 3.54 -10.62
C PHE A 13 -1.83 2.41 -9.79
N GLY A 14 -2.62 1.62 -9.04
CA GLY A 14 -2.10 0.51 -8.24
C GLY A 14 -1.42 -0.57 -9.07
N GLY A 15 -1.98 -0.89 -10.23
CA GLY A 15 -1.38 -1.85 -11.16
C GLY A 15 0.01 -1.46 -11.65
N GLY A 16 0.30 -0.15 -11.78
CA GLY A 16 1.63 0.35 -12.15
C GLY A 16 2.72 0.08 -11.10
N PHE A 17 2.35 -0.17 -9.84
CA PHE A 17 3.32 -0.49 -8.78
C PHE A 17 3.67 -1.98 -8.70
N VAL A 18 2.88 -2.86 -9.31
CA VAL A 18 3.07 -4.31 -9.24
C VAL A 18 4.46 -4.71 -9.73
N ASP A 19 4.88 -4.18 -10.88
CA ASP A 19 6.20 -4.49 -11.46
C ASP A 19 7.36 -3.99 -10.61
N LEU A 20 7.20 -2.85 -9.92
CA LEU A 20 8.21 -2.29 -9.03
C LEU A 20 8.47 -3.23 -7.84
N PHE A 21 7.41 -3.67 -7.17
CA PHE A 21 7.55 -4.60 -6.04
C PHE A 21 8.00 -5.98 -6.49
N LYS A 22 7.52 -6.46 -7.64
CA LYS A 22 7.98 -7.74 -8.20
C LYS A 22 9.47 -7.74 -8.50
N SER A 23 9.99 -6.65 -9.03
CA SER A 23 11.41 -6.51 -9.37
C SER A 23 12.30 -6.25 -8.15
N HIS A 24 11.72 -5.90 -6.99
CA HIS A 24 12.49 -5.58 -5.81
C HIS A 24 13.16 -6.82 -5.20
N PRO A 25 14.49 -6.80 -4.94
CA PRO A 25 15.23 -7.98 -4.50
C PRO A 25 14.86 -8.48 -3.10
N LEU A 26 14.28 -7.62 -2.25
CA LEU A 26 13.85 -7.99 -0.90
C LEU A 26 12.39 -8.45 -0.84
N VAL A 27 11.66 -8.45 -1.95
CA VAL A 27 10.28 -8.95 -2.01
C VAL A 27 10.29 -10.38 -2.52
N ASP A 28 9.94 -11.32 -1.66
CA ASP A 28 9.90 -12.75 -2.00
C ASP A 28 8.49 -13.22 -2.39
N ARG A 29 7.46 -12.51 -1.92
CA ARG A 29 6.06 -12.91 -2.15
C ARG A 29 5.18 -11.68 -2.39
N ILE A 30 4.28 -11.79 -3.37
CA ILE A 30 3.28 -10.77 -3.67
C ILE A 30 1.90 -11.39 -3.65
N ALA A 31 0.98 -10.74 -2.95
CA ALA A 31 -0.44 -11.05 -2.95
C ALA A 31 -1.24 -9.94 -3.61
N PHE A 32 -2.38 -10.28 -4.18
CA PHE A 32 -3.28 -9.33 -4.85
C PHE A 32 -4.62 -9.28 -4.15
N CYS A 33 -5.14 -8.06 -3.94
CA CYS A 33 -6.46 -7.81 -3.37
C CYS A 33 -7.18 -6.71 -4.15
N ASP A 34 -8.30 -7.03 -4.74
CA ASP A 34 -9.25 -6.08 -5.35
C ASP A 34 -10.66 -6.67 -5.31
N MET A 35 -11.68 -5.83 -5.12
CA MET A 35 -13.09 -6.25 -5.19
C MET A 35 -13.46 -6.76 -6.59
N GLU A 36 -12.83 -6.21 -7.62
CA GLU A 36 -12.97 -6.62 -9.01
C GLU A 36 -12.13 -7.88 -9.29
N LYS A 37 -12.75 -9.03 -9.24
CA LYS A 37 -12.08 -10.33 -9.42
C LYS A 37 -11.24 -10.43 -10.69
N ASP A 38 -11.68 -9.78 -11.75
CA ASP A 38 -10.98 -9.81 -13.04
C ASP A 38 -9.63 -9.06 -13.00
N ARG A 39 -9.51 -8.01 -12.16
CA ARG A 39 -8.22 -7.36 -11.92
C ARG A 39 -7.23 -8.29 -11.23
N VAL A 40 -7.69 -8.98 -10.18
CA VAL A 40 -6.85 -9.98 -9.49
C VAL A 40 -6.42 -11.09 -10.45
N ARG A 41 -7.36 -11.64 -11.24
CA ARG A 41 -7.08 -12.69 -12.23
C ARG A 41 -6.07 -12.25 -13.28
N LYS A 42 -6.18 -11.01 -13.78
CA LYS A 42 -5.26 -10.44 -14.77
C LYS A 42 -3.81 -10.47 -14.28
N PHE A 43 -3.55 -10.02 -13.06
CA PHE A 43 -2.19 -10.02 -12.50
C PHE A 43 -1.74 -11.43 -12.11
N ALA A 44 -2.64 -12.24 -11.55
CA ALA A 44 -2.36 -13.63 -11.17
C ALA A 44 -1.99 -14.53 -12.36
N ALA A 45 -2.55 -14.26 -13.55
CA ALA A 45 -2.29 -15.03 -14.77
C ALA A 45 -0.99 -14.61 -15.48
N SER A 46 -0.31 -13.56 -15.04
CA SER A 46 0.93 -13.10 -15.64
C SER A 46 2.08 -14.07 -15.36
N GLU A 47 2.69 -14.63 -16.39
CA GLU A 47 3.90 -15.48 -16.28
C GLU A 47 5.02 -14.75 -15.53
N PHE A 48 5.10 -13.44 -15.69
CA PHE A 48 6.03 -12.56 -14.99
C PHE A 48 5.89 -12.63 -13.44
N MET A 49 4.73 -13.04 -12.93
CA MET A 49 4.45 -13.15 -11.50
C MET A 49 4.68 -14.55 -10.91
N ALA A 50 4.88 -15.56 -11.75
CA ALA A 50 4.91 -16.97 -11.35
C ALA A 50 5.92 -17.30 -10.22
N GLU A 51 7.01 -16.55 -10.11
CA GLU A 51 8.04 -16.78 -9.09
C GLU A 51 7.66 -16.28 -7.69
N LYS A 52 6.80 -15.23 -7.60
CA LYS A 52 6.50 -14.55 -6.33
C LYS A 52 5.02 -14.58 -5.94
N PHE A 53 4.16 -15.08 -6.80
CA PHE A 53 2.72 -15.19 -6.57
C PHE A 53 2.27 -16.64 -6.47
N HIS A 54 1.44 -16.94 -5.48
CA HIS A 54 0.76 -18.24 -5.36
C HIS A 54 -0.75 -18.05 -5.48
N PRO A 55 -1.51 -19.03 -6.02
CA PRO A 55 -2.97 -18.92 -6.14
C PRO A 55 -3.71 -18.59 -4.82
N ARG A 56 -3.17 -19.02 -3.68
CA ARG A 56 -3.69 -18.70 -2.34
C ARG A 56 -3.56 -17.22 -1.98
N ASP A 57 -2.75 -16.46 -2.70
CA ASP A 57 -2.47 -15.04 -2.46
C ASP A 57 -3.38 -14.11 -3.28
N ALA A 58 -4.47 -14.66 -3.81
CA ALA A 58 -5.55 -13.93 -4.44
C ALA A 58 -6.68 -13.65 -3.43
N TYR A 59 -6.87 -12.38 -3.08
CA TYR A 59 -7.87 -11.91 -2.11
C TYR A 59 -8.89 -10.99 -2.80
N TYR A 60 -10.09 -10.94 -2.26
CA TYR A 60 -11.20 -10.16 -2.81
C TYR A 60 -11.83 -9.23 -1.77
N SER A 61 -11.31 -9.25 -0.54
CA SER A 61 -11.68 -8.32 0.52
C SER A 61 -10.46 -7.95 1.36
N LEU A 62 -10.51 -6.75 1.96
CA LEU A 62 -9.49 -6.29 2.88
C LEU A 62 -9.42 -7.18 4.14
N ASP A 63 -10.58 -7.62 4.64
CA ASP A 63 -10.65 -8.50 5.82
C ASP A 63 -9.87 -9.79 5.63
N ASP A 64 -9.90 -10.36 4.43
CA ASP A 64 -9.23 -11.63 4.15
C ASP A 64 -7.72 -11.45 3.98
N ILE A 65 -7.28 -10.42 3.26
CA ILE A 65 -5.84 -10.16 3.14
C ILE A 65 -5.21 -9.71 4.48
N CYS A 66 -5.96 -9.03 5.33
CA CYS A 66 -5.52 -8.69 6.69
C CYS A 66 -5.26 -9.91 7.58
N LYS A 67 -5.95 -11.04 7.35
CA LYS A 67 -5.72 -12.32 8.06
C LYS A 67 -4.51 -13.11 7.54
N SER A 68 -3.91 -12.68 6.42
CA SER A 68 -2.73 -13.35 5.85
C SER A 68 -1.50 -13.24 6.75
N ASP A 69 -0.47 -14.00 6.41
CA ASP A 69 0.85 -13.94 7.03
C ASP A 69 1.84 -13.01 6.30
N LEU A 70 1.33 -12.08 5.50
CA LEU A 70 2.12 -11.05 4.83
C LEU A 70 2.71 -10.04 5.82
N ASP A 71 3.84 -9.44 5.47
CA ASP A 71 4.53 -8.45 6.30
C ASP A 71 3.95 -7.05 6.14
N ALA A 72 3.54 -6.69 4.93
CA ALA A 72 3.10 -5.35 4.59
C ALA A 72 1.96 -5.32 3.57
N LEU A 73 1.13 -4.28 3.63
CA LEU A 73 0.13 -3.97 2.62
C LEU A 73 0.44 -2.63 1.94
N VAL A 74 0.27 -2.62 0.63
CA VAL A 74 0.33 -1.44 -0.23
C VAL A 74 -1.09 -1.05 -0.60
N VAL A 75 -1.60 0.04 -0.01
CA VAL A 75 -2.98 0.48 -0.15
C VAL A 75 -3.08 1.57 -1.20
N ILE A 76 -3.64 1.24 -2.37
CA ILE A 76 -3.84 2.13 -3.52
C ILE A 76 -5.28 1.98 -3.99
N THR A 77 -6.21 2.36 -3.15
CA THR A 77 -7.65 2.25 -3.38
C THR A 77 -8.26 3.63 -3.68
N GLN A 78 -9.51 3.83 -3.31
CA GLN A 78 -10.14 5.14 -3.41
C GLN A 78 -9.62 6.07 -2.30
N PRO A 79 -9.34 7.35 -2.57
CA PRO A 79 -8.68 8.25 -1.62
C PRO A 79 -9.37 8.36 -0.25
N TRP A 80 -10.70 8.30 -0.20
CA TRP A 80 -11.44 8.33 1.07
C TRP A 80 -11.37 7.03 1.87
N LEU A 81 -10.87 5.95 1.28
CA LEU A 81 -10.68 4.65 1.94
C LEU A 81 -9.24 4.46 2.44
N HIS A 82 -8.28 5.29 2.05
CA HIS A 82 -6.87 5.09 2.41
C HIS A 82 -6.71 5.01 3.93
N ALA A 83 -7.11 6.04 4.67
CA ALA A 83 -6.90 6.08 6.11
C ALA A 83 -7.58 4.92 6.87
N PRO A 84 -8.89 4.64 6.70
CA PRO A 84 -9.52 3.53 7.41
C PRO A 84 -8.91 2.17 7.04
N GLN A 85 -8.56 1.93 5.79
CA GLN A 85 -7.94 0.67 5.36
C GLN A 85 -6.52 0.50 5.91
N CYS A 86 -5.74 1.59 5.97
CA CYS A 86 -4.40 1.58 6.57
C CYS A 86 -4.44 1.28 8.07
N ILE A 87 -5.41 1.85 8.79
CA ILE A 87 -5.62 1.58 10.22
C ILE A 87 -5.95 0.10 10.41
N GLN A 88 -6.91 -0.45 9.66
CA GLN A 88 -7.27 -1.86 9.72
C GLN A 88 -6.07 -2.79 9.43
N ALA A 89 -5.27 -2.45 8.42
CA ALA A 89 -4.06 -3.19 8.08
C ALA A 89 -3.05 -3.19 9.25
N MET A 90 -2.79 -2.04 9.86
CA MET A 90 -1.90 -1.94 11.03
C MET A 90 -2.46 -2.68 12.26
N GLU A 91 -3.77 -2.66 12.49
CA GLU A 91 -4.43 -3.44 13.55
C GLU A 91 -4.25 -4.94 13.37
N SER A 92 -4.22 -5.40 12.13
CA SER A 92 -3.96 -6.80 11.79
C SER A 92 -2.47 -7.17 11.80
N GLY A 93 -1.59 -6.26 12.24
CA GLY A 93 -0.17 -6.51 12.39
C GLY A 93 0.67 -6.29 11.13
N LYS A 94 0.17 -5.59 10.12
CA LYS A 94 0.88 -5.29 8.86
C LYS A 94 1.57 -3.93 8.90
N HIS A 95 2.73 -3.81 8.28
CA HIS A 95 3.27 -2.53 7.87
C HIS A 95 2.47 -1.99 6.69
N VAL A 96 2.43 -0.68 6.50
CA VAL A 96 1.59 -0.07 5.46
C VAL A 96 2.36 0.95 4.63
N PHE A 97 2.23 0.83 3.32
CA PHE A 97 2.49 1.89 2.36
C PHE A 97 1.14 2.34 1.77
N SER A 98 0.85 3.63 1.78
CA SER A 98 -0.40 4.17 1.23
C SER A 98 -0.12 5.14 0.11
N ALA A 99 -0.93 5.13 -0.94
CA ALA A 99 -0.93 6.23 -1.89
C ALA A 99 -1.39 7.54 -1.25
N VAL A 100 -1.06 8.66 -1.86
CA VAL A 100 -1.59 9.99 -1.53
C VAL A 100 -3.01 10.16 -2.09
N PRO A 101 -3.83 10.99 -1.42
CA PRO A 101 -3.67 11.63 -0.10
C PRO A 101 -3.90 10.66 1.06
N VAL A 102 -3.62 11.07 2.28
CA VAL A 102 -3.96 10.29 3.49
C VAL A 102 -5.45 9.95 3.53
N SER A 103 -6.27 10.94 3.27
CA SER A 103 -7.73 10.81 3.09
C SER A 103 -8.25 11.91 2.19
N SER A 104 -9.39 11.71 1.54
CA SER A 104 -10.08 12.72 0.74
C SER A 104 -11.54 12.74 1.17
N VAL A 105 -11.85 13.65 2.09
CA VAL A 105 -13.19 13.93 2.61
C VAL A 105 -13.46 15.43 2.50
N PRO A 106 -14.72 15.87 2.45
CA PRO A 106 -15.08 17.29 2.24
C PRO A 106 -14.65 18.21 3.38
N ASP A 107 -14.57 17.68 4.61
CA ASP A 107 -14.27 18.44 5.82
C ASP A 107 -12.76 18.38 6.12
N GLY A 108 -12.12 19.55 6.24
CA GLY A 108 -10.69 19.66 6.55
C GLY A 108 -10.33 19.17 7.95
N ASP A 109 -11.20 19.39 8.93
CA ASP A 109 -10.99 18.92 10.29
C ASP A 109 -11.06 17.39 10.35
N GLU A 110 -11.94 16.77 9.56
CA GLU A 110 -11.99 15.31 9.42
C GLU A 110 -10.71 14.75 8.79
N VAL A 111 -10.07 15.48 7.85
CA VAL A 111 -8.76 15.07 7.29
C VAL A 111 -7.69 15.05 8.38
N LEU A 112 -7.64 16.07 9.25
CA LEU A 112 -6.71 16.12 10.38
C LEU A 112 -6.98 14.99 11.38
N ASP A 113 -8.24 14.71 11.69
CA ASP A 113 -8.62 13.59 12.54
C ASP A 113 -8.12 12.24 11.99
N TRP A 114 -8.18 12.02 10.67
CA TRP A 114 -7.64 10.82 10.05
C TRP A 114 -6.11 10.75 10.15
N CYS A 115 -5.41 11.87 10.03
CA CYS A 115 -3.97 11.93 10.25
C CYS A 115 -3.61 11.55 11.69
N ASP A 116 -4.32 12.09 12.67
CA ASP A 116 -4.11 11.78 14.09
C ASP A 116 -4.42 10.32 14.41
N LYS A 117 -5.49 9.75 13.85
CA LYS A 117 -5.83 8.33 13.99
C LYS A 117 -4.70 7.42 13.47
N ILE A 118 -4.12 7.74 12.29
CA ILE A 118 -2.98 6.98 11.74
C ILE A 118 -1.76 7.10 12.65
N ILE A 119 -1.41 8.30 13.12
CA ILE A 119 -0.27 8.52 14.03
C ILE A 119 -0.46 7.71 15.31
N ASN A 120 -1.65 7.75 15.88
CA ASN A 120 -1.97 7.00 17.08
C ASN A 120 -1.92 5.48 16.85
N GLN A 121 -2.36 5.03 15.68
CA GLN A 121 -2.30 3.61 15.31
C GLN A 121 -0.87 3.11 15.13
N VAL A 122 0.01 3.91 14.52
CA VAL A 122 1.46 3.62 14.45
C VAL A 122 2.04 3.45 15.85
N LYS A 123 1.75 4.38 16.78
CA LYS A 123 2.22 4.32 18.17
C LYS A 123 1.69 3.09 18.90
N LYS A 124 0.41 2.76 18.70
CA LYS A 124 -0.27 1.63 19.35
C LYS A 124 0.25 0.27 18.89
N THR A 125 0.49 0.11 17.60
CA THR A 125 0.84 -1.18 16.98
C THR A 125 2.34 -1.40 16.82
N GLY A 126 3.13 -0.33 16.81
CA GLY A 126 4.55 -0.38 16.46
C GLY A 126 4.79 -0.70 14.96
N LYS A 127 3.75 -0.64 14.12
CA LYS A 127 3.87 -0.86 12.69
C LYS A 127 4.26 0.42 11.96
N ASN A 128 5.02 0.29 10.89
CA ASN A 128 5.39 1.42 10.06
C ASN A 128 4.22 1.82 9.14
N TYR A 129 4.02 3.12 9.00
CA TYR A 129 3.18 3.71 7.97
C TYR A 129 4.05 4.62 7.09
N MET A 130 3.96 4.44 5.78
CA MET A 130 4.62 5.30 4.80
C MET A 130 3.60 5.88 3.84
N LEU A 131 3.53 7.21 3.79
CA LEU A 131 2.79 7.91 2.75
C LEU A 131 3.63 7.95 1.47
N GLY A 132 3.10 7.39 0.41
CA GLY A 132 3.77 7.23 -0.88
C GLY A 132 3.73 8.50 -1.73
N GLU A 133 4.29 9.60 -1.22
CA GLU A 133 4.47 10.83 -1.99
C GLU A 133 5.70 10.69 -2.90
N THR A 134 5.43 10.26 -4.13
CA THR A 134 6.48 9.95 -5.11
C THR A 134 7.24 11.19 -5.59
N THR A 135 6.59 12.36 -5.60
CA THR A 135 7.19 13.65 -6.01
C THR A 135 8.40 14.01 -5.15
N PHE A 136 8.41 13.56 -3.89
CA PHE A 136 9.53 13.77 -2.97
C PHE A 136 10.88 13.28 -3.54
N TYR A 137 10.87 12.24 -4.35
CA TYR A 137 12.05 11.60 -4.93
C TYR A 137 12.38 12.08 -6.35
N HIS A 138 11.60 12.98 -6.93
CA HIS A 138 11.91 13.54 -8.25
C HIS A 138 13.20 14.37 -8.19
N PRO A 139 14.08 14.26 -9.18
CA PRO A 139 15.38 14.97 -9.21
C PRO A 139 15.24 16.48 -8.99
N GLU A 140 14.22 17.09 -9.57
CA GLU A 140 13.94 18.52 -9.45
C GLU A 140 13.61 18.91 -8.00
N VAL A 141 12.77 18.11 -7.33
CA VAL A 141 12.39 18.34 -5.93
C VAL A 141 13.57 18.07 -5.00
N MET A 142 14.36 17.05 -5.27
CA MET A 142 15.59 16.79 -4.52
C MET A 142 16.61 17.94 -4.68
N PHE A 143 16.74 18.51 -5.89
CA PHE A 143 17.57 19.68 -6.12
C PHE A 143 17.04 20.89 -5.35
N MET A 144 15.75 21.21 -5.45
CA MET A 144 15.11 22.32 -4.72
C MET A 144 15.32 22.21 -3.21
N ARG A 145 15.16 21.02 -2.64
CA ARG A 145 15.39 20.75 -1.21
C ARG A 145 16.83 21.02 -0.78
N ARG A 146 17.82 20.63 -1.61
CA ARG A 146 19.23 20.92 -1.33
C ARG A 146 19.51 22.42 -1.36
N GLN A 147 18.91 23.17 -2.30
CA GLN A 147 19.08 24.61 -2.37
C GLN A 147 18.41 25.35 -1.20
N ALA A 148 17.25 24.88 -0.73
CA ALA A 148 16.54 25.46 0.40
C ALA A 148 17.21 25.17 1.76
N ALA A 149 18.13 24.22 1.84
CA ALA A 149 18.89 23.87 3.04
C ALA A 149 20.22 24.64 3.17
N LEU A 150 20.58 25.46 2.17
CA LEU A 150 21.76 26.35 2.14
C LEU A 150 21.40 27.72 2.68
#